data_6fd08e8d7cfe5849b032b789311cad9d
#
_entry.id   6fd08e8d7cfe5849b032b789311cad9d
#
_cell.length_a   1.000
_cell.length_b   1.000
_cell.length_c   1.000
_cell.angle_alpha   90.00
_cell.angle_beta   90.00
_cell.angle_gamma   90.00
#
_symmetry.space_group_name_H-M   'P 1'
#
loop_
_entity.id
_entity.type
_entity.pdbx_description
1 polymer ?
#
loop_
_entity_poly.entity_id
_entity_poly.type
_entity_poly.pdbx_seq_one_letter_code
_entity_poly.pdbx_strand_id
1 'polypeptide(L)'
;MAETIKEKLNNCMKVAGTATMVTTAAAPTTSSIAVNSGFNRVLSAKATYVTNPGTNGPIYRTISTTTLGQVTFYAYGNKDSIDIDYEITGIV
;
A
#
# COMPACT_ATOMS: atom_id res chain seq x y z
N MET A 1 -25.35 16.23 -8.92
CA MET A 1 -24.72 14.89 -8.90
C MET A 1 -23.44 14.83 -9.70
N ALA A 2 -23.50 15.10 -11.00
CA ALA A 2 -22.31 15.06 -11.86
C ALA A 2 -21.24 16.05 -11.43
N GLU A 3 -21.62 17.23 -10.99
CA GLU A 3 -20.69 18.26 -10.53
C GLU A 3 -19.99 17.83 -9.24
N THR A 4 -20.71 17.21 -8.32
CA THR A 4 -20.13 16.73 -7.06
C THR A 4 -19.08 15.65 -7.32
N ILE A 5 -19.36 14.74 -8.25
CA ILE A 5 -18.41 13.70 -8.64
C ILE A 5 -17.17 14.34 -9.29
N LYS A 6 -17.37 15.32 -10.15
CA LYS A 6 -16.30 16.03 -10.83
C LYS A 6 -15.38 16.75 -9.83
N GLU A 7 -15.97 17.39 -8.82
CA GLU A 7 -15.20 18.05 -7.77
C GLU A 7 -14.36 17.05 -6.97
N LYS A 8 -14.94 15.90 -6.64
CA LYS A 8 -14.21 14.85 -5.95
C LYS A 8 -13.06 14.32 -6.79
N LEU A 9 -13.26 14.14 -8.08
CA LEU A 9 -12.22 13.69 -9.00
C LEU A 9 -11.09 14.70 -9.10
N ASN A 10 -11.41 15.99 -9.10
CA ASN A 10 -10.40 17.04 -9.14
C ASN A 10 -9.51 17.05 -7.89
N ASN A 11 -10.02 16.56 -6.76
CA ASN A 11 -9.26 16.47 -5.51
C ASN A 11 -8.58 15.12 -5.33
N CYS A 12 -8.83 14.18 -6.21
CA CYS A 12 -8.17 12.87 -6.16
C CYS A 12 -6.80 12.95 -6.77
N MET A 13 -5.83 12.33 -6.10
CA MET A 13 -4.47 12.23 -6.57
C MET A 13 -3.97 10.81 -6.45
N LYS A 14 -2.93 10.51 -7.20
CA LYS A 14 -2.28 9.20 -7.17
C LYS A 14 -0.81 9.37 -6.82
N VAL A 15 -0.36 8.55 -5.90
CA VAL A 15 1.06 8.38 -5.59
C VAL A 15 1.46 6.98 -6.01
N ALA A 16 2.54 6.87 -6.75
CA ALA A 16 3.08 5.59 -7.20
C ALA A 16 4.58 5.54 -6.92
N GLY A 17 5.09 4.37 -6.61
CA GLY A 17 6.50 4.21 -6.32
C GLY A 17 6.87 2.76 -6.10
N THR A 18 8.11 2.57 -5.67
CA THR A 18 8.67 1.26 -5.35
C THR A 18 9.07 1.24 -3.89
N ALA A 19 8.79 0.15 -3.21
CA ALA A 19 9.18 -0.05 -1.82
C ALA A 19 9.67 -1.47 -1.62
N THR A 20 10.43 -1.69 -0.55
CA THR A 20 10.97 -3.02 -0.23
C THR A 20 10.30 -3.53 1.03
N MET A 21 9.62 -4.66 0.92
CA MET A 21 9.05 -5.35 2.08
C MET A 21 10.14 -6.14 2.80
N VAL A 22 10.12 -6.08 4.12
CA VAL A 22 11.06 -6.82 4.98
C VAL A 22 10.29 -7.76 5.88
N THR A 23 10.95 -8.86 6.24
CA THR A 23 10.34 -9.90 7.07
C THR A 23 10.18 -9.42 8.51
N THR A 24 9.01 -9.70 9.08
CA THR A 24 8.76 -9.46 10.51
C THR A 24 9.00 -10.75 11.29
N ALA A 25 9.46 -10.61 12.53
CA ALA A 25 9.71 -11.75 13.41
C ALA A 25 8.45 -12.27 14.11
N ALA A 26 7.33 -11.53 14.00
CA ALA A 26 6.07 -11.93 14.64
C ALA A 26 5.43 -13.10 13.91
N ALA A 27 4.71 -13.95 14.64
CA ALA A 27 3.95 -15.04 14.04
C ALA A 27 2.49 -14.60 13.82
N PRO A 28 1.88 -14.89 12.64
CA PRO A 28 2.52 -15.54 11.49
C PRO A 28 3.56 -14.65 10.83
N THR A 29 4.62 -15.27 10.32
CA THR A 29 5.68 -14.53 9.65
C THR A 29 5.13 -13.81 8.41
N THR A 30 5.43 -12.53 8.30
CA THR A 30 5.00 -11.72 7.16
C THR A 30 6.14 -10.86 6.65
N SER A 31 6.07 -10.51 5.38
CA SER A 31 6.88 -9.43 4.81
C SER A 31 6.00 -8.21 4.69
N SER A 32 6.48 -7.04 5.09
CA SER A 32 5.65 -5.84 5.10
C SER A 32 6.45 -4.57 4.90
N ILE A 33 5.75 -3.52 4.49
CA ILE A 33 6.28 -2.15 4.42
C ILE A 33 5.14 -1.16 4.60
N ALA A 34 5.35 -0.14 5.41
CA ALA A 34 4.41 0.96 5.57
C ALA A 34 4.82 2.10 4.64
N VAL A 35 3.86 2.62 3.89
CA VAL A 35 4.07 3.72 2.95
C VAL A 35 3.20 4.90 3.36
N ASN A 36 3.81 6.07 3.52
CA ASN A 36 3.09 7.30 3.82
C ASN A 36 2.76 8.01 2.51
N SER A 37 1.47 8.08 2.19
CA SER A 37 1.02 8.70 0.94
C SER A 37 0.94 10.21 1.01
N GLY A 38 0.80 10.76 2.21
CA GLY A 38 0.53 12.19 2.40
C GLY A 38 -0.92 12.58 2.23
N PHE A 39 -1.80 11.66 1.94
CA PHE A 39 -3.23 11.94 1.75
C PHE A 39 -3.95 12.04 3.09
N ASN A 40 -5.00 12.85 3.15
CA ASN A 40 -5.91 12.89 4.28
C ASN A 40 -6.81 11.66 4.31
N ARG A 41 -7.12 11.12 3.15
CA ARG A 41 -7.97 9.95 3.03
C ARG A 41 -7.50 9.08 1.87
N VAL A 42 -7.28 7.81 2.14
CA VAL A 42 -6.92 6.84 1.12
C VAL A 42 -8.21 6.22 0.54
N LEU A 43 -8.37 6.29 -0.77
CA LEU A 43 -9.51 5.72 -1.46
C LEU A 43 -9.23 4.31 -1.97
N SER A 44 -8.02 4.07 -2.46
CA SER A 44 -7.60 2.75 -2.89
C SER A 44 -6.09 2.63 -2.80
N ALA A 45 -5.62 1.41 -2.68
CA ALA A 45 -4.19 1.12 -2.67
C ALA A 45 -3.99 -0.28 -3.23
N LYS A 46 -2.95 -0.45 -4.04
CA LYS A 46 -2.58 -1.74 -4.60
C LYS A 46 -1.08 -1.82 -4.79
N ALA A 47 -0.58 -3.03 -4.85
CA ALA A 47 0.83 -3.29 -5.09
C ALA A 47 1.02 -4.60 -5.83
N THR A 48 2.11 -4.67 -6.59
CA THR A 48 2.51 -5.88 -7.31
C THR A 48 3.97 -6.17 -7.03
N TYR A 49 4.34 -7.44 -7.11
CA TYR A 49 5.72 -7.84 -6.92
C TYR A 49 6.59 -7.42 -8.11
N VAL A 50 7.75 -6.84 -7.81
CA VAL A 50 8.80 -6.55 -8.79
C VAL A 50 9.82 -7.68 -8.79
N THR A 51 10.23 -8.13 -7.59
CA THR A 51 11.15 -9.26 -7.46
C THR A 51 10.37 -10.54 -7.17
N ASN A 52 11.01 -11.68 -7.42
CA ASN A 52 10.38 -12.97 -7.17
C ASN A 52 10.00 -13.09 -5.69
N PRO A 53 8.71 -13.30 -5.37
CA PRO A 53 8.26 -13.38 -3.98
C PRO A 53 8.60 -14.72 -3.30
N GLY A 54 9.17 -15.69 -4.01
CA GLY A 54 9.43 -17.01 -3.45
C GLY A 54 8.14 -17.71 -3.08
N THR A 55 8.01 -18.11 -1.80
CA THR A 55 6.82 -18.77 -1.28
C THR A 55 5.81 -17.81 -0.66
N ASN A 56 6.09 -16.50 -0.66
CA ASN A 56 5.14 -15.53 -0.12
C ASN A 56 3.86 -15.51 -0.95
N GLY A 57 2.74 -15.33 -0.25
CA GLY A 57 1.42 -15.26 -0.87
C GLY A 57 1.13 -13.92 -1.53
N PRO A 58 -0.15 -13.66 -1.83
CA PRO A 58 -0.55 -12.39 -2.44
C PRO A 58 -0.32 -11.22 -1.49
N ILE A 59 -0.22 -10.02 -2.07
CA ILE A 59 -0.04 -8.80 -1.30
C ILE A 59 -1.40 -8.33 -0.80
N TYR A 60 -1.47 -8.06 0.50
CA TYR A 60 -2.62 -7.44 1.17
C TYR A 60 -2.25 -6.03 1.59
N ARG A 61 -3.25 -5.25 1.94
CA ARG A 61 -3.05 -3.91 2.45
C ARG A 61 -3.91 -3.64 3.68
N THR A 62 -3.38 -2.78 4.56
CA THR A 62 -4.13 -2.23 5.69
C THR A 62 -3.95 -0.72 5.70
N ILE A 63 -5.07 0.00 5.75
CA ILE A 63 -5.04 1.45 5.85
C ILE A 63 -5.01 1.80 7.34
N SER A 64 -4.03 2.60 7.74
CA SER A 64 -3.87 2.97 9.15
C SER A 64 -5.05 3.79 9.65
N THR A 65 -5.51 3.48 10.86
CA THR A 65 -6.54 4.25 11.56
C THR A 65 -5.94 5.30 12.49
N THR A 66 -4.62 5.28 12.70
CA THR A 66 -3.94 6.19 13.62
C THR A 66 -3.04 7.20 12.90
N THR A 67 -2.51 6.85 11.74
CA THR A 67 -1.65 7.73 10.95
C THR A 67 -2.31 7.99 9.61
N LEU A 68 -2.72 9.26 9.38
CA LEU A 68 -3.40 9.63 8.14
C LEU A 68 -2.53 9.34 6.92
N GLY A 69 -3.14 8.71 5.92
CA GLY A 69 -2.49 8.45 4.65
C GLY A 69 -1.51 7.30 4.64
N GLN A 70 -1.32 6.62 5.76
CA GLN A 70 -0.40 5.48 5.81
C GLN A 70 -1.08 4.19 5.37
N VAL A 71 -0.43 3.47 4.47
CA VAL A 71 -0.88 2.16 3.99
C VAL A 71 0.24 1.16 4.23
N THR A 72 -0.08 0.06 4.86
CA THR A 72 0.87 -1.04 5.04
C THR A 72 0.55 -2.13 4.04
N PHE A 73 1.52 -2.45 3.18
CA PHE A 73 1.44 -3.60 2.28
C PHE A 73 2.14 -4.77 2.93
N TYR A 74 1.53 -5.94 2.89
CA TYR A 74 2.12 -7.12 3.49
C TYR A 74 1.70 -8.40 2.75
N ALA A 75 2.51 -9.44 2.94
CA ALA A 75 2.23 -10.77 2.41
C ALA A 75 2.70 -11.80 3.42
N TYR A 76 1.93 -12.87 3.56
CA TYR A 76 2.33 -13.98 4.44
C TYR A 76 3.48 -14.75 3.81
N GLY A 77 4.49 -15.03 4.59
CA GLY A 77 5.69 -15.74 4.16
C GLY A 77 6.93 -15.22 4.84
N ASN A 78 8.07 -15.80 4.50
CA ASN A 78 9.34 -15.48 5.13
C ASN A 78 10.40 -14.94 4.16
N LYS A 79 10.00 -14.58 2.95
CA LYS A 79 10.93 -13.97 1.99
C LYS A 79 11.25 -12.56 2.41
N ASP A 80 12.55 -12.27 2.57
CA ASP A 80 13.02 -10.95 2.95
C ASP A 80 13.40 -10.13 1.72
N SER A 81 13.38 -8.82 1.84
CA SER A 81 13.82 -7.88 0.80
C SER A 81 13.11 -8.06 -0.53
N ILE A 82 11.76 -8.01 -0.50
CA ILE A 82 10.94 -8.12 -1.71
C ILE A 82 10.57 -6.73 -2.19
N ASP A 83 10.96 -6.38 -3.41
CA ASP A 83 10.56 -5.10 -3.99
C ASP A 83 9.15 -5.20 -4.57
N ILE A 84 8.37 -4.17 -4.33
CA ILE A 84 7.01 -4.04 -4.85
C ILE A 84 6.83 -2.69 -5.51
N ASP A 85 5.99 -2.64 -6.54
CA ASP A 85 5.47 -1.40 -7.10
C ASP A 85 4.10 -1.16 -6.46
N TYR A 86 3.87 0.07 -5.98
CA TYR A 86 2.59 0.42 -5.37
C TYR A 86 1.96 1.63 -6.03
N GLU A 87 0.63 1.68 -5.91
CA GLU A 87 -0.17 2.85 -6.27
C GLU A 87 -1.16 3.11 -5.15
N ILE A 88 -1.23 4.36 -4.71
CA ILE A 88 -2.18 4.80 -3.69
C ILE A 88 -2.94 5.99 -4.26
N THR A 89 -4.27 5.89 -4.27
CA THR A 89 -5.14 6.97 -4.70
C THR A 89 -5.85 7.52 -3.47
N GLY A 90 -5.91 8.82 -3.36
CA GLY A 90 -6.51 9.45 -2.20
C GLY A 90 -6.87 10.90 -2.41
N ILE A 91 -7.32 11.52 -1.34
CA ILE A 91 -7.75 12.91 -1.32
C ILE A 91 -6.76 13.69 -0.45
N VAL A 92 -6.28 14.79 -1.01
CA VAL A 92 -5.33 15.67 -0.35
C VAL A 92 -6.00 16.48 0.76
#